data_2c621ac794747960b3f5ced1df2a6ade
#
_entry.id   2c621ac794747960b3f5ced1df2a6ade
#
_cell.length_a   1.000
_cell.length_b   1.000
_cell.length_c   1.000
_cell.angle_alpha   90.00
_cell.angle_beta   90.00
_cell.angle_gamma   90.00
#
_symmetry.space_group_name_H-M   'P 1'
#
loop_
_entity.id
_entity.type
_entity.pdbx_description
1 polymer ?
#
loop_
_entity_poly.entity_id
_entity_poly.type
_entity_poly.pdbx_seq_one_letter_code
_entity_poly.pdbx_strand_id
1 'polypeptide(L)'
;MNPVPETREAWAGVARGAGAILRDIEVVCSDPAEHRRRVGTRHAAGGDHCGRWAPPTPSDLERYARDYRPWTTPRLVIDTAGRAPDSDFRRLLAGLGLPTLPP
;
A
#
# COMPACT_ATOMS: atom_id res chain seq x y z
N MET A 1 3.23 -7.13 0.53
CA MET A 1 2.58 -6.49 1.70
C MET A 1 3.42 -6.71 2.94
N ASN A 2 3.47 -5.77 3.84
CA ASN A 2 4.33 -5.83 5.03
C ASN A 2 3.46 -5.68 6.31
N PRO A 3 2.67 -6.71 6.67
CA PRO A 3 1.59 -6.59 7.64
C PRO A 3 2.03 -6.76 9.10
N VAL A 4 3.27 -7.15 9.37
CA VAL A 4 3.71 -7.47 10.73
C VAL A 4 4.95 -6.66 11.14
N PRO A 5 5.06 -6.29 12.45
CA PRO A 5 6.18 -5.48 12.93
C PRO A 5 7.55 -6.11 12.70
N GLU A 6 7.65 -7.42 12.77
CA GLU A 6 8.91 -8.14 12.65
C GLU A 6 9.56 -7.94 11.26
N THR A 7 8.78 -8.01 10.19
CA THR A 7 9.30 -7.78 8.84
C THR A 7 9.61 -6.31 8.61
N ARG A 8 8.80 -5.41 9.17
CA ARG A 8 9.07 -3.96 9.10
C ARG A 8 10.39 -3.62 9.78
N GLU A 9 10.64 -4.19 10.95
CA GLU A 9 11.91 -3.98 11.68
C GLU A 9 13.09 -4.61 10.95
N ALA A 10 12.91 -5.78 10.33
CA ALA A 10 13.97 -6.40 9.52
C ALA A 10 14.40 -5.50 8.37
N TRP A 11 13.46 -4.91 7.64
CA TRP A 11 13.76 -3.96 6.56
C TRP A 11 14.45 -2.69 7.09
N ALA A 12 13.99 -2.17 8.24
CA ALA A 12 14.64 -1.03 8.87
C ALA A 12 16.09 -1.33 9.23
N GLY A 13 16.35 -2.55 9.71
CA GLY A 13 17.71 -3.01 10.01
C GLY A 13 18.60 -3.08 8.77
N VAL A 14 18.07 -3.56 7.65
CA VAL A 14 18.79 -3.56 6.37
C VAL A 14 19.17 -2.15 5.94
N ALA A 15 18.23 -1.20 6.02
CA ALA A 15 18.48 0.19 5.65
C ALA A 15 19.56 0.82 6.56
N ARG A 16 19.47 0.61 7.87
CA ARG A 16 20.48 1.12 8.81
C ARG A 16 21.87 0.55 8.52
N GLY A 17 21.94 -0.76 8.28
CA GLY A 17 23.20 -1.42 7.99
C GLY A 17 23.84 -0.94 6.69
N ALA A 18 23.05 -0.53 5.72
CA ALA A 18 23.53 0.00 4.44
C ALA A 18 23.78 1.51 4.47
N GLY A 19 23.48 2.20 5.56
CA GLY A 19 23.55 3.65 5.63
C GLY A 19 22.50 4.35 4.77
N ALA A 20 21.41 3.67 4.43
CA ALA A 20 20.34 4.21 3.59
C ALA A 20 19.25 4.88 4.42
N ILE A 21 18.58 5.86 3.81
CA ILE A 21 17.39 6.49 4.40
C ILE A 21 16.17 5.62 4.07
N LEU A 22 15.50 5.13 5.12
CA LEU A 22 14.26 4.39 4.96
C LEU A 22 13.08 5.33 4.94
N ARG A 23 12.14 5.11 4.03
CA ARG A 23 10.86 5.80 3.98
C ARG A 23 9.75 4.75 4.01
N ASP A 24 9.04 4.68 5.11
CA ASP A 24 7.88 3.79 5.24
C ASP A 24 6.64 4.49 4.70
N ILE A 25 5.90 3.80 3.87
CA ILE A 25 4.68 4.30 3.24
C ILE A 25 3.58 3.28 3.47
N GLU A 26 2.47 3.76 4.04
CA GLU A 26 1.26 2.96 4.19
C GLU A 26 0.18 3.50 3.26
N VAL A 27 -0.27 2.67 2.32
CA VAL A 27 -1.35 3.02 1.40
C VAL A 27 -2.62 2.36 1.89
N VAL A 28 -3.65 3.16 2.14
CA VAL A 28 -4.92 2.69 2.69
C VAL A 28 -6.09 3.20 1.85
N CYS A 29 -7.23 2.57 2.01
CA CYS A 29 -8.50 3.09 1.53
C CYS A 29 -9.46 3.12 2.74
N SER A 30 -9.75 4.31 3.23
CA SER A 30 -10.56 4.50 4.44
C SER A 30 -12.05 4.26 4.21
N ASP A 31 -12.48 4.08 2.96
CA ASP A 31 -13.85 3.70 2.61
C ASP A 31 -13.90 2.18 2.34
N PRO A 32 -14.41 1.37 3.26
CA PRO A 32 -14.44 -0.08 3.08
C PRO A 32 -15.25 -0.52 1.87
N ALA A 33 -16.33 0.18 1.54
CA ALA A 33 -17.18 -0.15 0.40
C ALA A 33 -16.44 0.09 -0.91
N GLU A 34 -15.73 1.21 -1.02
CA GLU A 34 -14.91 1.52 -2.19
C GLU A 34 -13.77 0.53 -2.36
N HIS A 35 -13.09 0.19 -1.27
CA HIS A 35 -12.02 -0.80 -1.28
C HIS A 35 -12.52 -2.15 -1.78
N ARG A 36 -13.65 -2.61 -1.26
CA ARG A 36 -14.27 -3.86 -1.68
C ARG A 36 -14.64 -3.84 -3.17
N ARG A 37 -15.19 -2.72 -3.67
CA ARG A 37 -15.52 -2.57 -5.09
C ARG A 37 -14.26 -2.65 -5.97
N ARG A 38 -13.20 -1.95 -5.58
CA ARG A 38 -11.94 -1.95 -6.34
C ARG A 38 -11.35 -3.36 -6.46
N VAL A 39 -11.35 -4.08 -5.36
CA VAL A 39 -10.84 -5.45 -5.33
C VAL A 39 -11.72 -6.37 -6.16
N GLY A 40 -13.04 -6.26 -6.02
CA GLY A 40 -13.99 -7.05 -6.80
C GLY A 40 -13.86 -6.81 -8.30
N THR A 41 -13.74 -5.54 -8.70
CA THR A 41 -13.57 -5.17 -10.11
C THR A 41 -12.27 -5.76 -10.68
N ARG A 42 -11.17 -5.65 -9.94
CA ARG A 42 -9.88 -6.20 -10.36
C ARG A 42 -9.94 -7.73 -10.49
N HIS A 43 -10.57 -8.38 -9.54
CA HIS A 43 -10.73 -9.83 -9.56
C HIS A 43 -11.58 -10.28 -10.76
N ALA A 44 -12.72 -9.62 -11.00
CA ALA A 44 -13.62 -9.94 -12.11
C ALA A 44 -12.97 -9.70 -13.48
N ALA A 45 -12.13 -8.67 -13.60
CA ALA A 45 -11.41 -8.38 -14.83
C ALA A 45 -10.40 -9.46 -15.19
N GLY A 46 -9.95 -10.26 -14.23
CA GLY A 46 -9.02 -11.36 -14.44
C GLY A 46 -7.59 -10.93 -14.73
N GLY A 47 -7.37 -9.91 -15.47
CA GLY A 47 -6.10 -9.29 -15.76
C GLY A 47 -4.95 -10.20 -16.13
N ASP A 48 -3.83 -9.62 -16.51
CA ASP A 48 -2.58 -10.30 -16.71
C ASP A 48 -1.85 -10.42 -15.37
N HIS A 49 -1.87 -11.60 -14.78
CA HIS A 49 -1.35 -11.84 -13.44
C HIS A 49 -0.33 -12.98 -13.42
N CYS A 50 0.56 -13.02 -14.38
CA CYS A 50 1.71 -13.95 -14.42
C CYS A 50 1.36 -15.40 -14.07
N GLY A 51 0.28 -15.93 -14.63
CA GLY A 51 -0.08 -17.35 -14.64
C GLY A 51 -0.46 -17.99 -13.31
N ARG A 52 0.36 -17.88 -12.27
CA ARG A 52 0.15 -18.61 -11.00
C ARG A 52 -0.45 -17.76 -9.88
N TRP A 53 -0.46 -16.46 -10.06
CA TRP A 53 -0.96 -15.53 -9.04
C TRP A 53 -2.28 -14.93 -9.52
N ALA A 54 -3.32 -15.11 -8.74
CA ALA A 54 -4.62 -14.51 -8.99
C ALA A 54 -4.82 -13.27 -8.12
N PRO A 55 -5.51 -12.23 -8.63
CA PRO A 55 -5.84 -11.08 -7.80
C PRO A 55 -6.68 -11.49 -6.59
N PRO A 56 -6.54 -10.81 -5.44
CA PRO A 56 -7.34 -11.12 -4.25
C PRO A 56 -8.84 -11.00 -4.51
N THR A 57 -9.62 -11.81 -3.81
CA THR A 57 -11.07 -11.70 -3.79
C THR A 57 -11.51 -10.73 -2.69
N PRO A 58 -12.76 -10.22 -2.73
CA PRO A 58 -13.28 -9.42 -1.62
C PRO A 58 -13.24 -10.14 -0.27
N SER A 59 -13.40 -11.46 -0.23
CA SER A 59 -13.30 -12.21 1.02
C SER A 59 -11.87 -12.29 1.55
N ASP A 60 -10.86 -12.24 0.69
CA ASP A 60 -9.46 -12.18 1.11
C ASP A 60 -9.15 -10.92 1.90
N LEU A 61 -9.85 -9.81 1.63
CA LEU A 61 -9.65 -8.55 2.34
C LEU A 61 -9.92 -8.67 3.83
N GLU A 62 -10.96 -9.42 4.22
CA GLU A 62 -11.30 -9.60 5.62
C GLU A 62 -10.20 -10.37 6.34
N ARG A 63 -9.63 -11.39 5.68
CA ARG A 63 -8.49 -12.15 6.21
C ARG A 63 -7.26 -11.26 6.37
N TYR A 64 -6.93 -10.47 5.35
CA TYR A 64 -5.78 -9.57 5.41
C TYR A 64 -5.94 -8.53 6.50
N ALA A 65 -7.15 -7.97 6.67
CA ALA A 65 -7.42 -6.98 7.71
C ALA A 65 -7.23 -7.56 9.12
N ARG A 66 -7.60 -8.82 9.32
CA ARG A 66 -7.41 -9.49 10.62
C ARG A 66 -5.94 -9.70 10.95
N ASP A 67 -5.13 -9.99 9.93
CA ASP A 67 -3.71 -10.31 10.11
C ASP A 67 -2.82 -9.06 10.10
N TYR A 68 -3.37 -7.93 9.68
CA TYR A 68 -2.62 -6.68 9.56
C TYR A 68 -2.43 -6.04 10.93
N ARG A 69 -1.17 -5.82 11.31
CA ARG A 69 -0.83 -5.15 12.57
C ARG A 69 -0.71 -3.65 12.34
N PRO A 70 -1.38 -2.82 13.15
CA PRO A 70 -1.23 -1.37 13.04
C PRO A 70 0.22 -0.94 13.16
N TRP A 71 0.58 0.09 12.42
CA TRP A 71 1.91 0.67 12.53
C TRP A 71 2.04 1.46 13.82
N THR A 72 3.19 1.33 14.47
CA THR A 72 3.53 2.08 15.69
C THR A 72 4.71 3.03 15.47
N THR A 73 5.30 3.00 14.28
CA THR A 73 6.45 3.84 13.91
C THR A 73 6.02 4.92 12.91
N PRO A 74 6.81 6.00 12.78
CA PRO A 74 6.50 7.05 11.81
C PRO A 74 6.46 6.50 10.38
N ARG A 75 5.45 6.93 9.64
CA ARG A 75 5.29 6.58 8.23
C ARG A 75 4.46 7.64 7.52
N LEU A 76 4.59 7.67 6.19
CA LEU A 76 3.70 8.45 5.35
C LEU A 76 2.45 7.62 5.06
N VAL A 77 1.29 8.18 5.33
CA VAL A 77 -0.01 7.51 5.03
C VAL A 77 -0.64 8.17 3.82
N ILE A 78 -0.96 7.37 2.81
CA ILE A 78 -1.70 7.81 1.63
C ILE A 78 -3.06 7.12 1.64
N ASP A 79 -4.12 7.89 1.86
CA ASP A 79 -5.49 7.41 1.80
C ASP A 79 -6.04 7.65 0.39
N THR A 80 -6.41 6.56 -0.27
CA THR A 80 -6.86 6.59 -1.67
C THR A 80 -8.39 6.72 -1.81
N ALA A 81 -9.13 6.76 -0.70
CA ALA A 81 -10.58 6.84 -0.73
C ALA A 81 -11.06 8.11 -1.45
N GLY A 82 -11.94 7.95 -2.43
CA GLY A 82 -12.53 9.06 -3.18
C GLY A 82 -11.55 9.85 -4.04
N ARG A 83 -10.37 9.31 -4.34
CA ARG A 83 -9.32 10.03 -5.06
C ARG A 83 -8.89 9.30 -6.32
N ALA A 84 -8.43 10.08 -7.31
CA ALA A 84 -7.83 9.54 -8.52
C ALA A 84 -6.36 9.14 -8.26
N PRO A 85 -5.85 8.10 -8.96
CA PRO A 85 -4.46 7.66 -8.80
C PRO A 85 -3.43 8.77 -9.01
N ASP A 86 -3.64 9.67 -9.97
CA ASP A 86 -2.72 10.78 -10.22
C ASP A 86 -2.62 11.73 -9.02
N SER A 87 -3.75 12.01 -8.36
CA SER A 87 -3.79 12.83 -7.16
C SER A 87 -3.00 12.16 -6.02
N ASP A 88 -3.19 10.88 -5.83
CA ASP A 88 -2.49 10.12 -4.80
C ASP A 88 -0.99 10.08 -5.06
N PHE A 89 -0.59 9.93 -6.31
CA PHE A 89 0.82 9.92 -6.69
C PHE A 89 1.49 11.27 -6.40
N ARG A 90 0.81 12.38 -6.70
CA ARG A 90 1.32 13.72 -6.37
C ARG A 90 1.49 13.90 -4.86
N ARG A 91 0.53 13.42 -4.08
CA ARG A 91 0.62 13.47 -2.62
C ARG A 91 1.79 12.63 -2.09
N LEU A 92 2.03 11.48 -2.71
CA LEU A 92 3.17 10.64 -2.37
C LEU A 92 4.49 11.39 -2.63
N LEU A 93 4.64 11.97 -3.80
CA LEU A 93 5.85 12.73 -4.15
C LEU A 93 6.07 13.89 -3.17
N ALA A 94 5.01 14.65 -2.87
CA ALA A 94 5.09 15.76 -1.92
C ALA A 94 5.50 15.29 -0.52
N GLY A 95 4.91 14.19 -0.05
CA GLY A 95 5.22 13.62 1.26
C GLY A 95 6.64 13.10 1.36
N LEU A 96 7.23 12.68 0.25
CA LEU A 96 8.62 12.22 0.19
C LEU A 96 9.61 13.36 -0.07
N GLY A 97 9.13 14.57 -0.32
CA GLY A 97 9.99 15.69 -0.68
C GLY A 97 10.58 15.58 -2.07
N LEU A 98 9.96 14.81 -2.96
CA LEU A 98 10.42 14.62 -4.33
C LEU A 98 9.73 15.62 -5.27
N PRO A 99 10.42 16.04 -6.35
CA PRO A 99 9.79 16.96 -7.32
C PRO A 99 8.62 16.28 -8.02
N THR A 100 7.60 17.10 -8.35
CA THR A 100 6.49 16.63 -9.18
C THR A 100 6.96 16.44 -10.62
N LEU A 101 6.41 15.40 -11.26
CA LEU A 101 6.71 15.17 -12.67
C LEU A 101 6.13 16.30 -13.52
N PRO A 102 6.81 16.71 -14.62
CA PRO A 102 6.25 17.69 -15.53
C PRO A 102 4.95 17.18 -16.15
N PRO A 103 4.03 18.08 -16.52
CA PRO A 103 2.76 17.71 -17.12
C PRO A 103 2.94 17.02 -18.48
#